data_03a2aa6e39e87af1cb7fc50731f246b2
#
_entry.id   03a2aa6e39e87af1cb7fc50731f246b2
#
_cell.length_a   1.000
_cell.length_b   1.000
_cell.length_c   1.000
_cell.angle_alpha   90.00
_cell.angle_beta   90.00
_cell.angle_gamma   90.00
#
_symmetry.space_group_name_H-M   'P 1'
#
loop_
_entity.id
_entity.type
_entity.pdbx_description
1 polymer ?
#
loop_
_entity_poly.entity_id
_entity_poly.type
_entity_poly.pdbx_seq_one_letter_code
_entity_poly.pdbx_strand_id
1 'polypeptide(L)'
;MPNSVAQVHSTEYRNAAALPPGAVIVVGAGQSGAQIAEDLHLDGRKVHLVTGNAPRCARFYRGRDVVDWLTDIGQHEITVADEGMSRKRQDTNHDLTGRDGGRDIDLRTFARQGMSLYGRLKDVRDGRMVFKPNLKANLDEADRVYNGINALIDRHVVSKAIEAPPGSVYEPVWTPDEEPGALDLAASGVGAIVWATGLTPDWSYVQLPIFDGSGYPVNRRGHERARRLRVGPSVAVDLGLRTLPERRPRGRVRCRPLGSSVEHGLRGLANRDASRQRAIVRA
;
A
#
# COMPACT_ATOMS: atom_id res chain seq x y z
N MET A 1 -17.74 -12.37 -16.13
CA MET A 1 -16.33 -12.78 -16.42
C MET A 1 -16.34 -14.08 -17.20
N PRO A 2 -15.53 -14.25 -18.26
CA PRO A 2 -15.33 -15.54 -18.89
C PRO A 2 -14.70 -16.53 -17.91
N ASN A 3 -15.20 -17.77 -17.86
CA ASN A 3 -14.66 -18.82 -16.97
C ASN A 3 -13.21 -19.23 -17.32
N SER A 4 -12.72 -18.82 -18.49
CA SER A 4 -11.36 -19.11 -18.96
C SER A 4 -10.28 -18.16 -18.42
N VAL A 5 -10.66 -17.05 -17.79
CA VAL A 5 -9.72 -16.06 -17.25
C VAL A 5 -9.52 -16.32 -15.76
N ALA A 6 -8.29 -16.65 -15.38
CA ALA A 6 -7.94 -16.86 -13.96
C ALA A 6 -8.04 -15.54 -13.19
N GLN A 7 -8.53 -15.59 -11.97
CA GLN A 7 -8.61 -14.44 -11.08
C GLN A 7 -7.82 -14.72 -9.82
N VAL A 8 -6.90 -13.82 -9.48
CA VAL A 8 -5.96 -13.97 -8.37
C VAL A 8 -5.99 -12.68 -7.55
N HIS A 9 -6.10 -12.76 -6.25
CA HIS A 9 -5.89 -11.60 -5.39
C HIS A 9 -4.38 -11.33 -5.22
N SER A 10 -3.98 -10.07 -5.04
CA SER A 10 -2.55 -9.69 -4.92
C SER A 10 -1.84 -10.42 -3.77
N THR A 11 -2.54 -10.85 -2.73
CA THR A 11 -1.99 -11.66 -1.63
C THR A 11 -1.64 -13.10 -2.02
N GLU A 12 -2.23 -13.59 -3.09
CA GLU A 12 -2.03 -14.95 -3.63
C GLU A 12 -1.02 -14.97 -4.78
N TYR A 13 -0.71 -13.81 -5.37
CA TYR A 13 0.33 -13.68 -6.39
C TYR A 13 1.68 -14.11 -5.84
N ARG A 14 2.41 -14.92 -6.60
CA ARG A 14 3.76 -15.40 -6.24
C ARG A 14 4.81 -14.97 -7.26
N ASN A 15 4.56 -15.21 -8.52
CA ASN A 15 5.43 -14.88 -9.65
C ASN A 15 4.66 -15.02 -10.97
N ALA A 16 5.25 -14.56 -12.06
CA ALA A 16 4.66 -14.59 -13.38
C ALA A 16 4.39 -16.03 -13.89
N ALA A 17 5.27 -16.98 -13.55
CA ALA A 17 5.16 -18.38 -14.00
C ALA A 17 3.97 -19.13 -13.36
N ALA A 18 3.47 -18.67 -12.22
CA ALA A 18 2.30 -19.26 -11.55
C ALA A 18 0.97 -18.88 -12.22
N LEU A 19 0.98 -17.91 -13.14
CA LEU A 19 -0.22 -17.48 -13.86
C LEU A 19 -0.37 -18.22 -15.20
N PRO A 20 -1.60 -18.46 -15.67
CA PRO A 20 -1.84 -19.03 -16.99
C PRO A 20 -1.17 -18.21 -18.10
N PRO A 21 -0.87 -18.84 -19.26
CA PRO A 21 -0.38 -18.12 -20.43
C PRO A 21 -1.32 -16.99 -20.89
N GLY A 22 -0.77 -15.98 -21.58
CA GLY A 22 -1.52 -14.86 -22.14
C GLY A 22 -1.19 -13.53 -21.44
N ALA A 23 -1.92 -12.49 -21.82
CA ALA A 23 -1.80 -11.19 -21.19
C ALA A 23 -2.34 -11.21 -19.75
N VAL A 24 -1.80 -10.34 -18.91
CA VAL A 24 -2.25 -10.21 -17.51
C VAL A 24 -2.78 -8.79 -17.28
N ILE A 25 -3.97 -8.71 -16.69
CA ILE A 25 -4.51 -7.45 -16.20
C ILE A 25 -4.20 -7.34 -14.72
N VAL A 26 -3.61 -6.21 -14.29
CA VAL A 26 -3.45 -5.85 -12.88
C VAL A 26 -4.41 -4.71 -12.58
N VAL A 27 -5.35 -4.93 -11.67
CA VAL A 27 -6.34 -3.92 -11.27
C VAL A 27 -5.91 -3.25 -9.97
N GLY A 28 -5.54 -1.99 -10.07
CA GLY A 28 -4.98 -1.18 -8.99
C GLY A 28 -3.48 -0.94 -9.16
N ALA A 29 -3.07 0.32 -9.01
CA ALA A 29 -1.69 0.79 -9.19
C ALA A 29 -1.11 1.37 -7.89
N GLY A 30 -1.58 0.93 -6.72
CA GLY A 30 -0.88 1.16 -5.45
C GLY A 30 0.32 0.23 -5.32
N GLN A 31 1.04 0.29 -4.20
CA GLN A 31 2.30 -0.42 -3.95
C GLN A 31 2.33 -1.86 -4.47
N SER A 32 1.34 -2.70 -4.11
CA SER A 32 1.30 -4.09 -4.56
C SER A 32 1.05 -4.22 -6.06
N GLY A 33 0.11 -3.43 -6.59
CA GLY A 33 -0.26 -3.52 -8.01
C GLY A 33 0.86 -3.04 -8.93
N ALA A 34 1.51 -1.94 -8.58
CA ALA A 34 2.64 -1.40 -9.34
C ALA A 34 3.83 -2.38 -9.35
N GLN A 35 4.17 -2.98 -8.21
CA GLN A 35 5.26 -3.98 -8.11
C GLN A 35 4.92 -5.29 -8.84
N ILE A 36 3.68 -5.76 -8.78
CA ILE A 36 3.25 -6.95 -9.54
C ILE A 36 3.27 -6.68 -11.05
N ALA A 37 2.79 -5.50 -11.47
CA ALA A 37 2.83 -5.11 -12.88
C ALA A 37 4.28 -5.01 -13.39
N GLU A 38 5.19 -4.44 -12.58
CA GLU A 38 6.62 -4.42 -12.86
C GLU A 38 7.21 -5.83 -13.00
N ASP A 39 6.92 -6.73 -12.05
CA ASP A 39 7.42 -8.11 -12.05
C ASP A 39 6.98 -8.86 -13.31
N LEU A 40 5.71 -8.76 -13.67
CA LEU A 40 5.15 -9.35 -14.88
C LEU A 40 5.76 -8.75 -16.15
N HIS A 41 5.97 -7.45 -16.19
CA HIS A 41 6.56 -6.76 -17.33
C HIS A 41 8.01 -7.18 -17.55
N LEU A 42 8.80 -7.26 -16.49
CA LEU A 42 10.19 -7.71 -16.55
C LEU A 42 10.32 -9.20 -16.93
N ASP A 43 9.32 -10.02 -16.61
CA ASP A 43 9.22 -11.41 -17.06
C ASP A 43 8.76 -11.54 -18.55
N GLY A 44 8.56 -10.41 -19.24
CA GLY A 44 8.16 -10.37 -20.65
C GLY A 44 6.67 -10.62 -20.89
N ARG A 45 5.82 -10.59 -19.86
CA ARG A 45 4.36 -10.72 -20.02
C ARG A 45 3.77 -9.44 -20.60
N LYS A 46 2.78 -9.58 -21.47
CA LYS A 46 1.94 -8.43 -21.86
C LYS A 46 1.09 -8.02 -20.67
N VAL A 47 1.32 -6.80 -20.16
CA VAL A 47 0.65 -6.30 -18.96
C VAL A 47 -0.31 -5.18 -19.32
N HIS A 48 -1.51 -5.25 -18.76
CA HIS A 48 -2.53 -4.22 -18.77
C HIS A 48 -2.72 -3.74 -17.32
N LEU A 49 -2.29 -2.50 -17.00
CA LEU A 49 -2.40 -1.94 -15.65
C LEU A 49 -3.54 -0.95 -15.58
N VAL A 50 -4.48 -1.20 -14.68
CA VAL A 50 -5.63 -0.34 -14.40
C VAL A 50 -5.28 0.57 -13.25
N THR A 51 -5.16 1.88 -13.53
CA THR A 51 -4.69 2.85 -12.54
C THR A 51 -5.82 3.40 -11.68
N GLY A 52 -5.47 3.79 -10.46
CA GLY A 52 -6.28 4.59 -9.57
C GLY A 52 -5.43 5.76 -9.05
N ASN A 53 -5.69 6.20 -7.83
CA ASN A 53 -4.78 7.09 -7.13
C ASN A 53 -3.53 6.29 -6.77
N ALA A 54 -2.43 6.57 -7.43
CA ALA A 54 -1.15 5.89 -7.24
C ALA A 54 -0.07 6.95 -6.97
N PRO A 55 0.00 7.49 -5.72
CA PRO A 55 1.00 8.48 -5.37
C PRO A 55 2.37 7.83 -5.44
N ARG A 56 3.29 8.47 -6.16
CA ARG A 56 4.67 8.02 -6.27
C ARG A 56 5.63 9.00 -5.59
N CYS A 57 6.82 8.55 -5.24
CA CYS A 57 7.92 9.39 -4.80
C CYS A 57 9.24 8.91 -5.41
N ALA A 58 10.25 9.76 -5.40
CA ALA A 58 11.60 9.35 -5.73
C ALA A 58 12.07 8.27 -4.75
N ARG A 59 12.76 7.24 -5.23
CA ARG A 59 13.45 6.33 -4.32
C ARG A 59 14.66 7.01 -3.69
N PHE A 60 15.43 7.71 -4.52
CA PHE A 60 16.54 8.53 -4.07
C PHE A 60 16.38 9.94 -4.61
N TYR A 61 16.65 10.92 -3.79
CA TYR A 61 16.64 12.33 -4.17
C TYR A 61 17.82 13.04 -3.53
N ARG A 62 18.51 13.86 -4.31
CA ARG A 62 19.70 14.58 -3.86
C ARG A 62 20.73 13.69 -3.15
N GLY A 63 20.98 12.50 -3.74
CA GLY A 63 21.98 11.54 -3.25
C GLY A 63 21.60 10.73 -2.02
N ARG A 64 20.34 10.80 -1.56
CA ARG A 64 19.89 10.14 -0.32
C ARG A 64 18.51 9.50 -0.49
N ASP A 65 18.22 8.46 0.28
CA ASP A 65 16.90 7.81 0.31
C ASP A 65 15.82 8.81 0.74
N VAL A 66 14.68 8.79 0.03
CA VAL A 66 13.56 9.69 0.33
C VAL A 66 13.01 9.47 1.74
N VAL A 67 13.02 8.23 2.23
CA VAL A 67 12.53 7.89 3.58
C VAL A 67 13.39 8.55 4.65
N ASP A 68 14.72 8.61 4.44
CA ASP A 68 15.63 9.30 5.36
C ASP A 68 15.37 10.82 5.38
N TRP A 69 15.14 11.41 4.19
CA TRP A 69 14.76 12.83 4.11
C TRP A 69 13.45 13.11 4.83
N LEU A 70 12.42 12.28 4.62
CA LEU A 70 11.12 12.45 5.25
C LEU A 70 11.19 12.24 6.77
N THR A 71 12.11 11.39 7.24
CA THR A 71 12.39 11.23 8.68
C THR A 71 13.00 12.49 9.28
N ASP A 72 14.01 13.07 8.61
CA ASP A 72 14.67 14.30 9.08
C ASP A 72 13.73 15.51 9.08
N ILE A 73 12.77 15.53 8.15
CA ILE A 73 11.72 16.56 8.07
C ILE A 73 10.64 16.37 9.15
N GLY A 74 10.61 15.22 9.84
CA GLY A 74 9.61 14.91 10.88
C GLY A 74 8.28 14.36 10.32
N GLN A 75 8.22 13.93 9.06
CA GLN A 75 6.98 13.38 8.47
C GLN A 75 6.47 12.13 9.21
N HIS A 76 7.36 11.36 9.81
CA HIS A 76 7.03 10.16 10.60
C HIS A 76 6.62 10.47 12.04
N GLU A 77 6.73 11.72 12.48
CA GLU A 77 6.31 12.18 13.81
C GLU A 77 4.87 12.71 13.80
N ILE A 78 4.28 12.90 12.63
CA ILE A 78 2.90 13.35 12.45
C ILE A 78 1.96 12.29 13.02
N THR A 79 1.10 12.68 13.95
CA THR A 79 0.18 11.78 14.65
C THR A 79 -1.25 11.91 14.10
N VAL A 80 -2.11 10.95 14.41
CA VAL A 80 -3.55 10.99 14.05
C VAL A 80 -4.29 12.15 14.76
N ALA A 81 -3.68 12.78 15.76
CA ALA A 81 -4.24 13.94 16.44
C ALA A 81 -3.96 15.25 15.70
N ASP A 82 -3.03 15.23 14.73
CA ASP A 82 -2.71 16.40 13.93
C ASP A 82 -3.83 16.70 12.91
N GLU A 83 -3.99 17.96 12.57
CA GLU A 83 -5.11 18.43 11.74
C GLU A 83 -5.13 17.73 10.37
N GLY A 84 -6.29 17.19 9.98
CA GLY A 84 -6.49 16.54 8.69
C GLY A 84 -6.03 15.08 8.60
N MET A 85 -5.37 14.52 9.61
CA MET A 85 -4.83 13.15 9.57
C MET A 85 -5.90 12.06 9.65
N SER A 86 -7.07 12.34 10.23
CA SER A 86 -8.19 11.40 10.26
C SER A 86 -8.70 10.99 8.87
N ARG A 87 -8.55 11.87 7.86
CA ARG A 87 -8.91 11.61 6.46
C ARG A 87 -7.85 10.78 5.73
N LYS A 88 -6.59 10.78 6.18
CA LYS A 88 -5.47 10.11 5.51
C LYS A 88 -5.34 8.63 5.83
N ARG A 89 -6.16 8.08 6.72
CA ARG A 89 -6.15 6.64 7.05
C ARG A 89 -6.41 5.72 5.85
N GLN A 90 -7.05 6.24 4.82
CA GLN A 90 -7.42 5.51 3.61
C GLN A 90 -6.53 5.87 2.42
N ASP A 91 -5.57 6.77 2.60
CA ASP A 91 -4.64 7.13 1.52
C ASP A 91 -3.69 5.98 1.23
N THR A 92 -3.43 5.76 -0.04
CA THR A 92 -2.43 4.80 -0.50
C THR A 92 -1.03 5.32 -0.17
N ASN A 93 -0.16 4.45 0.35
CA ASN A 93 1.25 4.79 0.53
C ASN A 93 1.92 5.02 -0.83
N HIS A 94 3.00 5.82 -0.84
CA HIS A 94 3.78 6.08 -2.03
C HIS A 94 4.43 4.80 -2.54
N ASP A 95 4.46 4.65 -3.87
CA ASP A 95 5.05 3.50 -4.52
C ASP A 95 6.57 3.54 -4.41
N LEU A 96 7.14 2.51 -3.80
CA LEU A 96 8.57 2.30 -3.60
C LEU A 96 8.95 0.87 -3.97
N THR A 97 10.16 0.66 -4.50
CA THR A 97 10.73 -0.67 -4.70
C THR A 97 12.15 -0.76 -4.16
N GLY A 98 12.49 -1.94 -3.65
CA GLY A 98 13.86 -2.30 -3.29
C GLY A 98 14.61 -3.05 -4.41
N ARG A 99 13.97 -3.26 -5.56
CA ARG A 99 14.56 -3.95 -6.71
C ARG A 99 15.81 -3.19 -7.19
N ASP A 100 16.87 -3.92 -7.53
CA ASP A 100 18.14 -3.37 -8.03
C ASP A 100 18.78 -2.31 -7.11
N GLY A 101 18.66 -2.48 -5.81
CA GLY A 101 19.13 -1.53 -4.81
C GLY A 101 18.21 -0.35 -4.56
N GLY A 102 17.06 -0.33 -5.20
CA GLY A 102 16.05 0.71 -5.10
C GLY A 102 16.03 1.62 -6.32
N ARG A 103 14.85 1.78 -6.92
CA ARG A 103 14.61 2.67 -8.07
C ARG A 103 13.19 3.23 -8.02
N ASP A 104 12.93 4.22 -8.85
CA ASP A 104 11.59 4.77 -8.96
C ASP A 104 10.66 3.78 -9.67
N ILE A 105 9.43 3.70 -9.22
CA ILE A 105 8.33 3.09 -9.95
C ILE A 105 7.68 4.19 -10.77
N ASP A 106 7.94 4.19 -12.07
CA ASP A 106 7.43 5.19 -13.01
C ASP A 106 6.55 4.54 -14.07
N LEU A 107 5.24 4.68 -13.93
CA LEU A 107 4.26 4.09 -14.84
C LEU A 107 4.37 4.66 -16.26
N ARG A 108 4.81 5.92 -16.42
CA ARG A 108 5.02 6.50 -17.76
C ARG A 108 6.22 5.87 -18.47
N THR A 109 7.26 5.54 -17.71
CA THR A 109 8.39 4.77 -18.24
C THR A 109 7.94 3.36 -18.64
N PHE A 110 7.13 2.69 -17.86
CA PHE A 110 6.59 1.38 -18.22
C PHE A 110 5.69 1.45 -19.47
N ALA A 111 4.88 2.51 -19.62
CA ALA A 111 4.10 2.72 -20.83
C ALA A 111 4.98 2.85 -22.08
N ARG A 112 6.07 3.61 -22.01
CA ARG A 112 7.06 3.68 -23.10
C ARG A 112 7.71 2.34 -23.43
N GLN A 113 7.80 1.44 -22.46
CA GLN A 113 8.34 0.09 -22.61
C GLN A 113 7.28 -0.93 -23.09
N GLY A 114 6.03 -0.49 -23.35
CA GLY A 114 4.98 -1.33 -23.92
C GLY A 114 3.91 -1.83 -22.93
N MET A 115 3.97 -1.43 -21.65
CA MET A 115 2.87 -1.70 -20.71
C MET A 115 1.65 -0.86 -21.10
N SER A 116 0.49 -1.48 -21.20
CA SER A 116 -0.76 -0.78 -21.49
C SER A 116 -1.38 -0.23 -20.20
N LEU A 117 -1.63 1.07 -20.14
CA LEU A 117 -2.23 1.74 -18.99
C LEU A 117 -3.68 2.12 -19.25
N TYR A 118 -4.51 2.04 -18.20
CA TYR A 118 -5.93 2.38 -18.26
C TYR A 118 -6.31 3.25 -17.08
N GLY A 119 -7.36 4.06 -17.24
CA GLY A 119 -7.98 4.77 -16.14
C GLY A 119 -8.65 3.81 -15.14
N ARG A 120 -9.30 4.36 -14.12
CA ARG A 120 -9.95 3.56 -13.06
C ARG A 120 -11.01 2.63 -13.64
N LEU A 121 -11.05 1.39 -13.17
CA LEU A 121 -12.09 0.44 -13.50
C LEU A 121 -13.47 1.01 -13.10
N LYS A 122 -14.40 1.00 -14.04
CA LYS A 122 -15.77 1.46 -13.86
C LYS A 122 -16.74 0.29 -13.74
N ASP A 123 -16.56 -0.72 -14.62
CA ASP A 123 -17.48 -1.84 -14.74
C ASP A 123 -16.80 -3.05 -15.40
N VAL A 124 -17.38 -4.22 -15.19
CA VAL A 124 -17.01 -5.45 -15.91
C VAL A 124 -18.29 -6.13 -16.40
N ARG A 125 -18.51 -6.14 -17.69
CA ARG A 125 -19.71 -6.67 -18.32
C ARG A 125 -19.40 -7.28 -19.68
N ASP A 126 -20.11 -8.32 -20.04
CA ASP A 126 -20.07 -8.96 -21.38
C ASP A 126 -18.65 -9.29 -21.85
N GLY A 127 -17.78 -9.80 -20.92
CA GLY A 127 -16.40 -10.13 -21.23
C GLY A 127 -15.48 -8.93 -21.45
N ARG A 128 -15.91 -7.72 -21.10
CA ARG A 128 -15.16 -6.48 -21.27
C ARG A 128 -14.96 -5.77 -19.93
N MET A 129 -13.78 -5.20 -19.74
CA MET A 129 -13.53 -4.19 -18.69
C MET A 129 -13.76 -2.81 -19.25
N VAL A 130 -14.51 -2.00 -18.53
CA VAL A 130 -14.83 -0.61 -18.88
C VAL A 130 -14.12 0.34 -17.92
N PHE A 131 -13.48 1.37 -18.45
CA PHE A 131 -12.66 2.30 -17.68
C PHE A 131 -13.22 3.72 -17.68
N LYS A 132 -12.84 4.51 -16.68
CA LYS A 132 -13.08 5.95 -16.64
C LYS A 132 -12.03 6.65 -17.50
N PRO A 133 -12.37 7.76 -18.20
CA PRO A 133 -11.41 8.55 -18.96
C PRO A 133 -10.63 9.47 -17.99
N ASN A 134 -9.80 8.91 -17.15
CA ASN A 134 -9.03 9.63 -16.13
C ASN A 134 -7.59 9.11 -15.97
N LEU A 135 -7.07 8.41 -16.96
CA LEU A 135 -5.70 7.90 -16.94
C LEU A 135 -4.70 9.06 -16.85
N LYS A 136 -4.84 10.05 -17.75
CA LYS A 136 -3.96 11.22 -17.75
C LYS A 136 -4.00 11.94 -16.41
N ALA A 137 -5.19 12.19 -15.88
CA ALA A 137 -5.35 12.87 -14.59
C ALA A 137 -4.72 12.09 -13.42
N ASN A 138 -4.83 10.75 -13.41
CA ASN A 138 -4.19 9.91 -12.40
C ASN A 138 -2.66 10.00 -12.47
N LEU A 139 -2.09 9.99 -13.67
CA LEU A 139 -0.64 10.11 -13.88
C LEU A 139 -0.12 11.51 -13.50
N ASP A 140 -0.82 12.56 -13.91
CA ASP A 140 -0.46 13.95 -13.59
C ASP A 140 -0.50 14.18 -12.05
N GLU A 141 -1.47 13.60 -11.35
CA GLU A 141 -1.54 13.67 -9.89
C GLU A 141 -0.37 12.93 -9.22
N ALA A 142 0.03 11.76 -9.74
CA ALA A 142 1.20 11.04 -9.25
C ALA A 142 2.49 11.88 -9.41
N ASP A 143 2.65 12.55 -10.54
CA ASP A 143 3.80 13.44 -10.81
C ASP A 143 3.77 14.68 -9.92
N ARG A 144 2.58 15.25 -9.68
CA ARG A 144 2.41 16.38 -8.76
C ARG A 144 2.84 16.01 -7.34
N VAL A 145 2.46 14.83 -6.86
CA VAL A 145 2.88 14.32 -5.54
C VAL A 145 4.38 14.13 -5.49
N TYR A 146 4.97 13.49 -6.51
CA TYR A 146 6.41 13.28 -6.66
C TYR A 146 7.19 14.60 -6.53
N ASN A 147 6.85 15.57 -7.37
CA ASN A 147 7.49 16.88 -7.38
C ASN A 147 7.24 17.66 -6.08
N GLY A 148 6.08 17.49 -5.46
CA GLY A 148 5.75 18.09 -4.17
C GLY A 148 6.63 17.59 -3.02
N ILE A 149 6.93 16.29 -2.99
CA ILE A 149 7.86 15.69 -2.01
C ILE A 149 9.28 16.20 -2.26
N ASN A 150 9.74 16.22 -3.51
CA ASN A 150 11.05 16.74 -3.86
C ASN A 150 11.21 18.22 -3.44
N ALA A 151 10.19 19.04 -3.71
CA ALA A 151 10.19 20.44 -3.28
C ALA A 151 10.16 20.61 -1.75
N LEU A 152 9.54 19.69 -1.01
CA LEU A 152 9.58 19.67 0.45
C LEU A 152 11.02 19.41 0.95
N ILE A 153 11.70 18.44 0.33
CA ILE A 153 13.10 18.12 0.63
C ILE A 153 14.01 19.31 0.29
N ASP A 154 13.80 19.94 -0.85
CA ASP A 154 14.59 21.12 -1.27
C ASP A 154 14.49 22.26 -0.25
N ARG A 155 13.27 22.55 0.22
CA ARG A 155 13.07 23.55 1.29
C ARG A 155 13.83 23.18 2.56
N HIS A 156 13.81 21.92 2.95
CA HIS A 156 14.52 21.43 4.14
C HIS A 156 16.04 21.60 3.98
N VAL A 157 16.59 21.17 2.84
CA VAL A 157 18.02 21.29 2.53
C VAL A 157 18.48 22.75 2.60
N VAL A 158 17.72 23.67 1.99
CA VAL A 158 18.01 25.11 2.03
C VAL A 158 17.92 25.66 3.45
N SER A 159 16.85 25.34 4.18
CA SER A 159 16.61 25.87 5.54
C SER A 159 17.64 25.40 6.56
N LYS A 160 18.25 24.24 6.34
CA LYS A 160 19.28 23.65 7.22
C LYS A 160 20.68 23.81 6.70
N ALA A 161 20.88 24.49 5.54
CA ALA A 161 22.16 24.64 4.86
C ALA A 161 22.89 23.30 4.66
N ILE A 162 22.15 22.25 4.29
CA ILE A 162 22.70 20.90 4.08
C ILE A 162 23.40 20.88 2.71
N GLU A 163 24.65 20.42 2.67
CA GLU A 163 25.35 20.14 1.43
C GLU A 163 24.77 18.87 0.78
N ALA A 164 24.22 19.01 -0.42
CA ALA A 164 23.60 17.91 -1.17
C ALA A 164 23.66 18.20 -2.68
N PRO A 165 23.66 17.16 -3.53
CA PRO A 165 23.57 17.34 -4.98
C PRO A 165 22.39 18.24 -5.40
N PRO A 166 22.41 18.87 -6.58
CA PRO A 166 21.31 19.72 -7.04
C PRO A 166 20.00 18.97 -7.11
N GLY A 167 18.90 19.65 -6.81
CA GLY A 167 17.56 19.12 -6.97
C GLY A 167 17.15 19.06 -8.44
N SER A 168 16.10 18.29 -8.72
CA SER A 168 15.53 18.18 -10.07
C SER A 168 14.00 18.15 -9.99
N VAL A 169 13.36 18.62 -11.05
CA VAL A 169 11.91 18.50 -11.26
C VAL A 169 11.70 17.37 -12.27
N TYR A 170 10.77 16.48 -11.95
CA TYR A 170 10.39 15.41 -12.87
C TYR A 170 9.53 15.99 -14.01
N GLU A 171 9.90 15.66 -15.23
CA GLU A 171 9.16 15.95 -16.45
C GLU A 171 8.55 14.65 -17.00
N PRO A 172 7.27 14.65 -17.41
CA PRO A 172 6.61 13.47 -17.95
C PRO A 172 7.31 12.92 -19.19
N VAL A 173 7.81 11.68 -19.12
CA VAL A 173 8.50 11.03 -20.25
C VAL A 173 7.55 10.43 -21.29
N TRP A 174 6.27 10.36 -20.96
CA TRP A 174 5.19 9.84 -21.81
C TRP A 174 3.84 10.42 -21.36
N THR A 175 2.97 10.67 -22.31
CA THR A 175 1.58 11.09 -22.09
C THR A 175 0.69 10.25 -22.97
N PRO A 176 -0.48 9.79 -22.50
CA PRO A 176 -1.41 9.03 -23.34
C PRO A 176 -1.98 9.92 -24.45
N ASP A 177 -1.90 9.45 -25.69
CA ASP A 177 -2.53 10.12 -26.84
C ASP A 177 -4.05 9.94 -26.78
N GLU A 178 -4.50 8.76 -26.31
CA GLU A 178 -5.90 8.41 -26.10
C GLU A 178 -6.09 7.69 -24.76
N GLU A 179 -7.29 7.81 -24.22
CA GLU A 179 -7.69 7.09 -23.00
C GLU A 179 -8.63 5.94 -23.36
N PRO A 180 -8.15 4.68 -23.39
CA PRO A 180 -8.98 3.53 -23.74
C PRO A 180 -10.19 3.39 -22.80
N GLY A 181 -11.40 3.44 -23.35
CA GLY A 181 -12.64 3.34 -22.58
C GLY A 181 -13.02 1.91 -22.20
N ALA A 182 -12.49 0.90 -22.90
CA ALA A 182 -12.77 -0.50 -22.62
C ALA A 182 -11.67 -1.43 -23.16
N LEU A 183 -11.58 -2.63 -22.57
CA LEU A 183 -10.73 -3.74 -23.01
C LEU A 183 -11.56 -5.01 -23.12
N ASP A 184 -11.54 -5.63 -24.29
CA ASP A 184 -12.14 -6.94 -24.50
C ASP A 184 -11.16 -8.03 -24.04
N LEU A 185 -11.57 -8.85 -23.09
CA LEU A 185 -10.69 -9.83 -22.44
C LEU A 185 -10.24 -10.94 -23.41
N ALA A 186 -11.18 -11.44 -24.23
CA ALA A 186 -10.90 -12.51 -25.17
C ALA A 186 -10.04 -12.01 -26.34
N ALA A 187 -10.45 -10.90 -26.97
CA ALA A 187 -9.70 -10.31 -28.09
C ALA A 187 -8.29 -9.86 -27.70
N SER A 188 -8.09 -9.51 -26.45
CA SER A 188 -6.76 -9.10 -25.92
C SER A 188 -5.92 -10.28 -25.44
N GLY A 189 -6.40 -11.51 -25.52
CA GLY A 189 -5.69 -12.71 -25.08
C GLY A 189 -5.39 -12.75 -23.59
N VAL A 190 -6.31 -12.22 -22.77
CA VAL A 190 -6.13 -12.16 -21.33
C VAL A 190 -6.26 -13.55 -20.70
N GLY A 191 -5.19 -14.03 -20.07
CA GLY A 191 -5.17 -15.29 -19.33
C GLY A 191 -5.46 -15.14 -17.84
N ALA A 192 -5.10 -13.99 -17.26
CA ALA A 192 -5.28 -13.77 -15.82
C ALA A 192 -5.61 -12.30 -15.49
N ILE A 193 -6.30 -12.13 -14.36
CA ILE A 193 -6.53 -10.84 -13.71
C ILE A 193 -6.00 -10.92 -12.29
N VAL A 194 -5.14 -9.97 -11.91
CA VAL A 194 -4.65 -9.80 -10.55
C VAL A 194 -5.37 -8.61 -9.92
N TRP A 195 -6.13 -8.88 -8.87
CA TRP A 195 -6.85 -7.87 -8.11
C TRP A 195 -5.94 -7.28 -7.02
N ALA A 196 -5.44 -6.07 -7.22
CA ALA A 196 -4.60 -5.32 -6.29
C ALA A 196 -5.35 -4.10 -5.74
N THR A 197 -6.61 -4.31 -5.38
CA THR A 197 -7.56 -3.26 -4.97
C THR A 197 -7.47 -2.85 -3.49
N GLY A 198 -6.48 -3.37 -2.78
CA GLY A 198 -6.24 -3.10 -1.36
C GLY A 198 -6.83 -4.16 -0.44
N LEU A 199 -6.62 -3.96 0.86
CA LEU A 199 -7.05 -4.86 1.93
C LEU A 199 -7.84 -4.06 2.96
N THR A 200 -8.92 -4.64 3.44
CA THR A 200 -9.68 -4.11 4.58
C THR A 200 -9.37 -4.97 5.80
N PRO A 201 -9.01 -4.38 6.96
CA PRO A 201 -8.82 -5.13 8.18
C PRO A 201 -10.10 -5.85 8.58
N ASP A 202 -10.00 -7.13 8.91
CA ASP A 202 -11.09 -7.88 9.51
C ASP A 202 -10.88 -7.93 11.03
N TRP A 203 -11.74 -7.21 11.76
CA TRP A 203 -11.74 -7.15 13.21
C TRP A 203 -12.80 -8.03 13.84
N SER A 204 -13.47 -8.91 13.09
CA SER A 204 -14.60 -9.72 13.54
C SER A 204 -14.27 -10.64 14.72
N TYR A 205 -13.01 -10.98 14.90
CA TYR A 205 -12.50 -11.78 16.02
C TYR A 205 -12.40 -10.98 17.34
N VAL A 206 -12.51 -9.65 17.29
CA VAL A 206 -12.43 -8.79 18.49
C VAL A 206 -13.84 -8.45 18.95
N GLN A 207 -14.30 -9.11 20.01
CA GLN A 207 -15.63 -8.92 20.58
C GLN A 207 -15.66 -7.90 21.71
N LEU A 208 -14.98 -6.76 21.52
CA LEU A 208 -14.90 -5.67 22.48
C LEU A 208 -15.57 -4.42 21.92
N PRO A 209 -16.25 -3.60 22.75
CA PRO A 209 -16.91 -2.37 22.30
C PRO A 209 -15.89 -1.22 22.13
N ILE A 210 -14.86 -1.46 21.33
CA ILE A 210 -13.75 -0.51 21.10
C ILE A 210 -13.75 0.09 19.71
N PHE A 211 -14.75 -0.21 18.86
CA PHE A 211 -14.81 0.25 17.48
C PHE A 211 -15.61 1.55 17.33
N ASP A 212 -15.20 2.41 16.41
CA ASP A 212 -15.96 3.57 15.99
C ASP A 212 -17.05 3.19 14.96
N GLY A 213 -17.87 4.17 14.53
CA GLY A 213 -18.93 3.95 13.56
C GLY A 213 -18.43 3.55 12.16
N SER A 214 -17.12 3.62 11.87
CA SER A 214 -16.49 3.16 10.64
C SER A 214 -15.86 1.77 10.78
N GLY A 215 -15.99 1.13 11.95
CA GLY A 215 -15.46 -0.20 12.21
C GLY A 215 -13.97 -0.24 12.53
N TYR A 216 -13.35 0.91 12.85
CA TYR A 216 -11.95 0.97 13.28
C TYR A 216 -11.84 1.06 14.81
N PRO A 217 -10.81 0.43 15.41
CA PRO A 217 -10.58 0.55 16.85
C PRO A 217 -10.35 2.00 17.25
N VAL A 218 -11.08 2.47 18.26
CA VAL A 218 -10.89 3.80 18.84
C VAL A 218 -9.66 3.77 19.73
N ASN A 219 -8.61 4.44 19.30
CA ASN A 219 -7.41 4.59 20.09
C ASN A 219 -7.16 6.08 20.45
N ARG A 220 -6.41 6.31 21.50
CA ARG A 220 -5.95 7.62 21.90
C ARG A 220 -4.44 7.56 22.12
N ARG A 221 -3.65 8.15 21.23
CA ARG A 221 -2.18 8.12 21.22
C ARG A 221 -1.58 6.70 21.24
N GLY A 222 -2.11 5.79 20.44
CA GLY A 222 -1.67 4.40 20.42
C GLY A 222 -2.04 3.59 21.68
N HIS A 223 -2.76 4.19 22.63
CA HIS A 223 -3.35 3.50 23.76
C HIS A 223 -4.85 3.36 23.53
N GLU A 224 -5.34 2.16 23.53
CA GLU A 224 -6.77 1.89 23.46
C GLU A 224 -7.51 2.57 24.61
N ARG A 225 -8.77 2.97 24.38
CA ARG A 225 -9.69 3.43 25.43
C ARG A 225 -9.94 2.34 26.49
N ALA A 226 -9.35 1.16 26.29
CA ALA A 226 -9.48 -0.05 27.10
C ALA A 226 -8.89 0.02 28.51
N ARG A 227 -8.49 1.20 29.01
CA ARG A 227 -8.09 1.34 30.42
C ARG A 227 -9.18 1.02 31.43
N ARG A 228 -10.41 0.64 31.00
CA ARG A 228 -11.51 0.27 31.90
C ARG A 228 -12.41 -0.87 31.41
N LEU A 229 -11.95 -1.77 30.58
CA LEU A 229 -12.64 -3.04 30.42
C LEU A 229 -12.13 -4.00 31.51
N ARG A 230 -12.82 -4.01 32.64
CA ARG A 230 -12.71 -5.12 33.60
C ARG A 230 -13.46 -6.30 32.98
N VAL A 231 -12.76 -7.16 32.31
CA VAL A 231 -13.26 -8.48 31.94
C VAL A 231 -13.04 -9.40 33.12
N GLY A 232 -13.98 -9.42 34.05
CA GLY A 232 -13.91 -10.26 35.25
C GLY A 232 -12.86 -9.82 36.29
N PRO A 233 -12.79 -10.44 37.45
CA PRO A 233 -11.91 -9.99 38.56
C PRO A 233 -10.42 -10.26 38.38
N SER A 234 -9.91 -10.77 37.25
CA SER A 234 -8.52 -11.26 37.23
C SER A 234 -7.71 -11.15 35.95
N VAL A 235 -8.18 -10.59 34.81
CA VAL A 235 -7.36 -10.55 33.60
C VAL A 235 -7.39 -9.18 32.93
N ALA A 236 -6.30 -8.45 33.03
CA ALA A 236 -6.01 -7.32 32.14
C ALA A 236 -5.29 -7.86 30.91
N VAL A 237 -5.95 -7.86 29.75
CA VAL A 237 -5.31 -8.16 28.48
C VAL A 237 -4.79 -6.86 27.90
N ASP A 238 -3.47 -6.67 27.88
CA ASP A 238 -2.79 -5.60 27.17
C ASP A 238 -2.65 -6.04 25.70
N LEU A 239 -3.58 -5.63 24.86
CA LEU A 239 -3.50 -5.82 23.41
C LEU A 239 -2.55 -4.78 22.82
N GLY A 240 -1.25 -4.95 23.04
CA GLY A 240 -0.21 -4.13 22.47
C GLY A 240 -0.14 -4.27 20.95
N LEU A 241 -0.99 -3.58 20.22
CA LEU A 241 -0.82 -3.34 18.78
C LEU A 241 0.35 -2.37 18.60
N ARG A 242 1.55 -2.91 18.48
CA ARG A 242 2.76 -2.15 18.14
C ARG A 242 2.69 -1.73 16.67
N THR A 243 2.25 -0.52 16.43
CA THR A 243 2.67 0.20 15.23
C THR A 243 4.12 0.60 15.42
N LEU A 244 4.98 0.23 14.48
CA LEU A 244 6.41 0.54 14.28
C LEU A 244 7.17 1.24 15.45
N PRO A 245 8.44 0.89 15.71
CA PRO A 245 9.13 1.22 16.94
C PRO A 245 9.32 2.73 17.11
N GLU A 246 8.66 3.31 18.11
CA GLU A 246 9.02 4.62 18.62
C GLU A 246 10.49 4.60 19.06
N ARG A 247 11.31 5.50 18.55
CA ARG A 247 12.60 5.81 19.16
C ARG A 247 12.35 6.27 20.59
N ARG A 248 12.74 5.45 21.56
CA ARG A 248 12.65 5.78 22.98
C ARG A 248 13.45 7.05 23.26
N PRO A 249 12.90 8.05 23.96
CA PRO A 249 13.71 9.01 24.67
C PRO A 249 14.54 8.25 25.72
N ARG A 250 15.82 8.60 25.86
CA ARG A 250 16.75 8.01 26.81
C ARG A 250 16.28 8.31 28.24
N GLY A 251 15.42 7.49 28.80
CA GLY A 251 15.00 7.51 30.18
C GLY A 251 14.82 6.06 30.63
N ARG A 252 15.60 5.64 31.64
CA ARG A 252 15.50 4.30 32.23
C ARG A 252 14.13 4.11 32.87
N VAL A 253 13.27 3.32 32.26
CA VAL A 253 12.10 2.73 32.93
C VAL A 253 12.51 1.34 33.42
N ARG A 254 12.63 1.18 34.74
CA ARG A 254 12.81 -0.13 35.37
C ARG A 254 11.47 -0.88 35.31
N CYS A 255 11.38 -1.90 34.44
CA CYS A 255 10.32 -2.90 34.54
C CYS A 255 10.64 -3.80 35.73
N ARG A 256 9.73 -3.87 36.72
CA ARG A 256 9.74 -4.92 37.75
C ARG A 256 9.23 -6.22 37.09
N PRO A 257 9.87 -7.37 37.30
CA PRO A 257 9.34 -8.64 36.85
C PRO A 257 8.09 -8.98 37.66
N LEU A 258 7.00 -9.28 36.99
CA LEU A 258 5.82 -9.91 37.57
C LEU A 258 6.15 -11.39 37.80
N GLY A 259 5.83 -11.85 39.01
CA GLY A 259 6.17 -13.18 39.50
C GLY A 259 5.65 -14.34 38.65
N SER A 260 6.34 -15.44 38.78
CA SER A 260 6.31 -16.71 38.04
C SER A 260 5.03 -17.55 38.18
N SER A 261 3.85 -17.02 37.88
CA SER A 261 2.59 -17.78 37.99
C SER A 261 1.80 -17.96 36.69
N VAL A 262 2.35 -17.62 35.53
CA VAL A 262 1.62 -17.67 34.23
C VAL A 262 2.15 -18.73 33.27
N GLU A 263 3.13 -19.54 33.65
CA GLU A 263 3.73 -20.51 32.72
C GLU A 263 2.92 -21.79 32.45
N HIS A 264 1.81 -22.04 33.12
CA HIS A 264 1.05 -23.31 32.98
C HIS A 264 -0.21 -23.22 32.13
N GLY A 265 -0.59 -22.05 31.55
CA GLY A 265 -1.82 -21.87 30.80
C GLY A 265 -1.70 -21.85 29.27
N LEU A 266 -0.50 -21.70 28.71
CA LEU A 266 -0.34 -21.41 27.27
C LEU A 266 0.19 -22.56 26.40
N ARG A 267 0.43 -23.75 26.96
CA ARG A 267 0.90 -24.91 26.17
C ARG A 267 -0.22 -25.68 25.42
N GLY A 268 -1.49 -25.29 25.56
CA GLY A 268 -2.64 -25.98 24.97
C GLY A 268 -3.22 -25.37 23.69
N LEU A 269 -2.83 -24.15 23.29
CA LEU A 269 -3.47 -23.43 22.18
C LEU A 269 -2.61 -23.24 20.91
N ALA A 270 -1.39 -23.78 20.90
CA ALA A 270 -0.44 -23.55 19.79
C ALA A 270 -0.58 -24.53 18.63
N ASN A 271 -1.58 -25.41 18.58
CA ASN A 271 -1.63 -26.44 17.55
C ASN A 271 -3.04 -26.78 17.04
N ARG A 272 -3.85 -25.76 16.71
CA ARG A 272 -5.01 -25.93 15.83
C ARG A 272 -5.29 -24.66 15.05
N ASP A 273 -5.29 -24.80 13.73
CA ASP A 273 -5.83 -23.93 12.70
C ASP A 273 -4.93 -22.84 12.09
N ALA A 274 -3.96 -23.31 11.31
CA ALA A 274 -3.31 -22.49 10.27
C ALA A 274 -4.09 -22.47 8.92
N SER A 275 -5.40 -22.77 8.89
CA SER A 275 -6.10 -23.05 7.63
C SER A 275 -7.38 -22.24 7.38
N ARG A 276 -7.58 -21.08 8.01
CA ARG A 276 -8.75 -20.22 7.70
C ARG A 276 -8.47 -18.72 7.79
N GLN A 277 -7.55 -18.22 6.96
CA GLN A 277 -7.59 -16.80 6.59
C GLN A 277 -8.28 -16.69 5.23
N ARG A 278 -9.59 -16.60 5.21
CA ARG A 278 -10.34 -16.19 4.02
C ARG A 278 -10.43 -14.66 4.02
N ALA A 279 -9.67 -14.02 3.12
CA ALA A 279 -9.92 -12.63 2.75
C ALA A 279 -11.28 -12.56 2.05
N ILE A 280 -12.23 -11.81 2.61
CA ILE A 280 -13.51 -11.52 1.94
C ILE A 280 -13.24 -10.33 1.01
N VAL A 281 -13.17 -10.63 -0.29
CA VAL A 281 -13.13 -9.62 -1.35
C VAL A 281 -14.57 -9.11 -1.53
N ARG A 282 -14.84 -7.85 -1.19
CA ARG A 282 -16.00 -7.12 -1.71
C ARG A 282 -15.52 -6.24 -2.84
N ALA A 283 -16.05 -6.50 -4.02
CA ALA A 283 -15.87 -5.71 -5.24
C ALA A 283 -16.50 -4.31 -5.11
#